data_25f5b85e65867d5582364b1527aae95c
#
_entry.id   25f5b85e65867d5582364b1527aae95c
#
_cell.length_a   1.000
_cell.length_b   1.000
_cell.length_c   1.000
_cell.angle_alpha   90.00
_cell.angle_beta   90.00
_cell.angle_gamma   90.00
#
_symmetry.space_group_name_H-M   'P 1'
#
loop_
_entity.id
_entity.type
_entity.pdbx_description
1 polymer ?
#
loop_
_entity_poly.entity_id
_entity_poly.type
_entity_poly.pdbx_seq_one_letter_code
_entity_poly.pdbx_strand_id
1 'polypeptide(L)'
;ASQGFTNEEYEEVERLNKKPKKELTPEDIERLKELKEKNSERKNAISILRGISIRMPLLIYGAELKNEDDQITIDNFATLVDDQSWEEFMPKGVNKEMFEKFKKYYDPDIFREAGKRIREMAHTADKFTIEERIERISAIFNTFRNPDKETVLTPWRVVNMHMSDCLGGWCFYDKNFEHTLDIPRYVNQGKVTQNIFRPDSHILEINSKSGLYPLYVTYNIYRSRVEAAKEKYGEVSHGFAMSLWDATIENN
;
A
#
# COMPACT_ATOMS: atom_id res chain seq x y z
N ALA A 1 1.71 7.11 25.56
CA ALA A 1 1.64 5.67 25.73
C ALA A 1 2.94 5.05 25.25
N SER A 2 3.56 4.26 26.10
CA SER A 2 4.85 3.60 25.93
C SER A 2 4.74 2.51 24.88
N GLN A 3 5.03 2.82 23.64
CA GLN A 3 5.06 1.82 22.58
C GLN A 3 6.05 0.69 22.97
N GLY A 4 5.51 -0.53 23.19
CA GLY A 4 6.28 -1.73 23.45
C GLY A 4 6.46 -2.13 24.93
N PHE A 5 6.14 -1.28 25.89
CA PHE A 5 6.04 -1.66 27.31
C PHE A 5 4.58 -2.02 27.67
N THR A 6 4.39 -2.98 28.59
CA THR A 6 3.12 -3.07 29.32
C THR A 6 3.01 -1.91 30.31
N ASN A 7 1.81 -1.64 30.82
CA ASN A 7 1.64 -0.55 31.81
C ASN A 7 2.51 -0.77 33.05
N GLU A 8 2.58 -2.00 33.54
CA GLU A 8 3.40 -2.38 34.70
C GLU A 8 4.89 -2.20 34.44
N GLU A 9 5.38 -2.66 33.29
CA GLU A 9 6.77 -2.48 32.86
C GLU A 9 7.13 -0.99 32.71
N TYR A 10 6.20 -0.19 32.20
CA TYR A 10 6.41 1.25 32.04
C TYR A 10 6.53 1.94 33.40
N GLU A 11 5.65 1.64 34.34
CA GLU A 11 5.71 2.17 35.71
C GLU A 11 7.00 1.74 36.42
N GLU A 12 7.43 0.48 36.24
CA GLU A 12 8.68 -0.03 36.75
C GLU A 12 9.89 0.75 36.19
N VAL A 13 9.94 0.94 34.87
CA VAL A 13 11.00 1.72 34.21
C VAL A 13 11.01 3.17 34.70
N GLU A 14 9.83 3.80 34.82
CA GLU A 14 9.75 5.18 35.36
C GLU A 14 10.24 5.25 36.80
N ARG A 15 9.85 4.31 37.63
CA ARG A 15 10.30 4.24 39.05
C ARG A 15 11.81 4.09 39.13
N LEU A 16 12.41 3.18 38.37
CA LEU A 16 13.84 2.93 38.34
C LEU A 16 14.63 4.13 37.77
N ASN A 17 14.12 4.78 36.73
CA ASN A 17 14.78 5.98 36.17
C ASN A 17 14.70 7.21 37.08
N LYS A 18 13.72 7.28 37.99
CA LYS A 18 13.61 8.37 39.00
C LYS A 18 14.56 8.19 40.17
N LYS A 19 15.14 6.98 40.37
CA LYS A 19 16.16 6.76 41.42
C LYS A 19 17.45 7.50 41.05
N PRO A 20 18.09 8.18 42.05
CA PRO A 20 19.42 8.73 41.84
C PRO A 20 20.42 7.65 41.42
N LYS A 21 21.32 7.95 40.51
CA LYS A 21 22.31 6.96 39.99
C LYS A 21 23.14 6.28 41.10
N LYS A 22 23.33 6.95 42.25
CA LYS A 22 24.07 6.42 43.42
C LYS A 22 23.26 5.41 44.24
N GLU A 23 21.96 5.34 44.06
CA GLU A 23 21.02 4.47 44.78
C GLU A 23 20.56 3.28 43.94
N LEU A 24 20.96 3.21 42.67
CA LEU A 24 20.69 2.08 41.81
C LEU A 24 21.57 0.89 42.18
N THR A 25 20.94 -0.22 42.55
CA THR A 25 21.65 -1.48 42.76
C THR A 25 22.06 -2.12 41.45
N PRO A 26 23.05 -3.04 41.43
CA PRO A 26 23.39 -3.82 40.23
C PRO A 26 22.17 -4.56 39.64
N GLU A 27 21.27 -5.05 40.48
CA GLU A 27 20.04 -5.71 40.10
C GLU A 27 19.05 -4.74 39.44
N ASP A 28 18.93 -3.50 39.94
CA ASP A 28 18.12 -2.46 39.28
C ASP A 28 18.63 -2.12 37.86
N ILE A 29 19.96 -2.09 37.70
CA ILE A 29 20.60 -1.80 36.42
C ILE A 29 20.37 -2.94 35.40
N GLU A 30 20.53 -4.19 35.83
CA GLU A 30 20.28 -5.37 35.03
C GLU A 30 18.81 -5.43 34.62
N ARG A 31 17.91 -5.17 35.58
CA ARG A 31 16.47 -5.15 35.30
C ARG A 31 16.06 -4.07 34.29
N LEU A 32 16.63 -2.88 34.39
CA LEU A 32 16.42 -1.80 33.41
C LEU A 32 16.90 -2.20 32.02
N LYS A 33 18.02 -2.92 31.92
CA LYS A 33 18.57 -3.40 30.68
C LYS A 33 17.63 -4.44 30.03
N GLU A 34 17.21 -5.44 30.81
CA GLU A 34 16.24 -6.45 30.34
C GLU A 34 14.94 -5.82 29.82
N LEU A 35 14.37 -4.87 30.58
CA LEU A 35 13.13 -4.20 30.19
C LEU A 35 13.30 -3.39 28.89
N LYS A 36 14.45 -2.72 28.71
CA LYS A 36 14.77 -1.99 27.47
C LYS A 36 14.97 -2.91 26.29
N GLU A 37 15.64 -4.04 26.48
CA GLU A 37 15.84 -5.06 25.43
C GLU A 37 14.50 -5.66 25.00
N LYS A 38 13.64 -6.11 25.93
CA LYS A 38 12.30 -6.59 25.65
C LYS A 38 11.44 -5.57 24.90
N ASN A 39 11.51 -4.30 25.33
CA ASN A 39 10.80 -3.22 24.64
C ASN A 39 11.30 -3.02 23.21
N SER A 40 12.61 -3.08 22.99
CA SER A 40 13.22 -2.97 21.67
C SER A 40 12.78 -4.11 20.75
N GLU A 41 12.79 -5.35 21.25
CA GLU A 41 12.35 -6.53 20.52
C GLU A 41 10.86 -6.44 20.13
N ARG A 42 9.99 -6.02 21.08
CA ARG A 42 8.57 -5.82 20.80
C ARG A 42 8.31 -4.71 19.77
N LYS A 43 9.02 -3.60 19.87
CA LYS A 43 8.94 -2.51 18.90
C LYS A 43 9.34 -2.99 17.49
N ASN A 44 10.42 -3.77 17.41
CA ASN A 44 10.86 -4.34 16.15
C ASN A 44 9.81 -5.30 15.58
N ALA A 45 9.28 -6.20 16.40
CA ALA A 45 8.21 -7.13 15.99
C ALA A 45 6.96 -6.39 15.50
N ILE A 46 6.52 -5.35 16.22
CA ILE A 46 5.39 -4.51 15.83
C ILE A 46 5.67 -3.80 14.50
N SER A 47 6.87 -3.28 14.30
CA SER A 47 7.26 -2.63 13.04
C SER A 47 7.22 -3.58 11.86
N ILE A 48 7.72 -4.81 12.04
CA ILE A 48 7.67 -5.86 11.02
C ILE A 48 6.22 -6.25 10.69
N LEU A 49 5.40 -6.52 11.72
CA LEU A 49 3.98 -6.85 11.55
C LEU A 49 3.22 -5.76 10.79
N ARG A 50 3.49 -4.50 11.09
CA ARG A 50 2.91 -3.36 10.36
C ARG A 50 3.32 -3.36 8.89
N GLY A 51 4.61 -3.52 8.64
CA GLY A 51 5.14 -3.58 7.29
C GLY A 51 4.50 -4.69 6.46
N ILE A 52 4.26 -5.85 7.06
CA ILE A 52 3.58 -6.98 6.44
C ILE A 52 2.10 -6.62 6.19
N SER A 53 1.38 -6.17 7.24
CA SER A 53 -0.07 -5.92 7.19
C SER A 53 -0.47 -4.88 6.13
N ILE A 54 0.35 -3.86 5.91
CA ILE A 54 0.11 -2.83 4.89
C ILE A 54 0.15 -3.41 3.47
N ARG A 55 0.96 -4.44 3.25
CA ARG A 55 1.24 -5.00 1.93
C ARG A 55 0.39 -6.21 1.57
N MET A 56 -0.05 -6.97 2.58
CA MET A 56 -0.85 -8.18 2.40
C MET A 56 -2.06 -8.02 1.48
N PRO A 57 -2.89 -6.99 1.60
CA PRO A 57 -4.06 -6.87 0.75
C PRO A 57 -3.76 -6.70 -0.72
N LEU A 58 -2.66 -6.02 -1.06
CA LEU A 58 -2.24 -5.91 -2.44
C LEU A 58 -1.79 -7.27 -2.99
N LEU A 59 -1.05 -8.03 -2.18
CA LEU A 59 -0.64 -9.38 -2.53
C LEU A 59 -1.83 -10.35 -2.60
N ILE A 60 -2.83 -10.19 -1.73
CA ILE A 60 -4.09 -10.95 -1.79
C ILE A 60 -4.87 -10.59 -3.06
N TYR A 61 -4.94 -9.31 -3.42
CA TYR A 61 -5.63 -8.84 -4.61
C TYR A 61 -5.02 -9.46 -5.88
N GLY A 62 -3.70 -9.51 -5.97
CA GLY A 62 -2.96 -10.06 -7.11
C GLY A 62 -2.70 -11.57 -7.05
N ALA A 63 -3.08 -12.28 -5.96
CA ALA A 63 -2.81 -13.70 -5.84
C ALA A 63 -3.57 -14.53 -6.87
N GLU A 64 -2.86 -15.45 -7.54
CA GLU A 64 -3.46 -16.39 -8.47
C GLU A 64 -3.95 -17.63 -7.73
N LEU A 65 -5.26 -17.89 -7.78
CA LEU A 65 -5.87 -19.10 -7.25
C LEU A 65 -6.09 -20.11 -8.37
N LYS A 66 -5.83 -21.38 -8.09
CA LYS A 66 -6.02 -22.47 -9.07
C LYS A 66 -7.49 -22.70 -9.40
N ASN A 67 -8.37 -22.51 -8.41
CA ASN A 67 -9.80 -22.59 -8.55
C ASN A 67 -10.47 -21.34 -7.98
N GLU A 68 -11.58 -20.91 -8.53
CA GLU A 68 -12.35 -19.75 -8.05
C GLU A 68 -12.86 -19.93 -6.60
N ASP A 69 -13.15 -21.18 -6.20
CA ASP A 69 -13.63 -21.52 -4.87
C ASP A 69 -12.52 -21.63 -3.82
N ASP A 70 -11.25 -21.57 -4.21
CA ASP A 70 -10.14 -21.64 -3.28
C ASP A 70 -10.13 -20.40 -2.38
N GLN A 71 -9.99 -20.65 -1.08
CA GLN A 71 -9.94 -19.57 -0.09
C GLN A 71 -8.49 -19.22 0.25
N ILE A 72 -8.23 -17.94 0.41
CA ILE A 72 -6.96 -17.45 0.94
C ILE A 72 -7.04 -17.46 2.45
N THR A 73 -6.20 -18.29 3.07
CA THR A 73 -6.06 -18.42 4.52
C THR A 73 -4.68 -17.93 4.95
N ILE A 74 -4.51 -17.65 6.25
CA ILE A 74 -3.20 -17.27 6.78
C ILE A 74 -2.16 -18.39 6.56
N ASP A 75 -2.58 -19.65 6.48
CA ASP A 75 -1.69 -20.78 6.31
C ASP A 75 -1.24 -20.99 4.86
N ASN A 76 -2.08 -20.69 3.86
CA ASN A 76 -1.70 -20.86 2.46
C ASN A 76 -1.23 -19.56 1.79
N PHE A 77 -1.39 -18.41 2.42
CA PHE A 77 -1.07 -17.10 1.85
C PHE A 77 0.36 -17.03 1.28
N ALA A 78 1.36 -17.45 2.07
CA ALA A 78 2.75 -17.40 1.63
C ALA A 78 3.04 -18.31 0.42
N THR A 79 2.28 -19.38 0.24
CA THR A 79 2.45 -20.30 -0.91
C THR A 79 1.72 -19.82 -2.17
N LEU A 80 0.70 -18.97 -2.01
CA LEU A 80 -0.06 -18.41 -3.13
C LEU A 80 0.60 -17.20 -3.77
N VAL A 81 1.47 -16.52 -3.04
CA VAL A 81 2.24 -15.39 -3.56
C VAL A 81 3.55 -15.92 -4.15
N ASP A 82 3.83 -15.60 -5.42
CA ASP A 82 5.09 -15.96 -6.06
C ASP A 82 6.29 -15.28 -5.38
N ASP A 83 7.49 -15.84 -5.57
CA ASP A 83 8.68 -15.40 -4.86
C ASP A 83 9.12 -13.99 -5.29
N GLN A 84 8.95 -13.63 -6.56
CA GLN A 84 9.30 -12.31 -7.06
C GLN A 84 8.41 -11.24 -6.46
N SER A 85 7.09 -11.43 -6.48
CA SER A 85 6.13 -10.50 -5.84
C SER A 85 6.39 -10.40 -4.35
N TRP A 86 6.75 -11.52 -3.70
CA TRP A 86 7.10 -11.49 -2.28
C TRP A 86 8.33 -10.62 -1.99
N GLU A 87 9.41 -10.80 -2.76
CA GLU A 87 10.66 -10.02 -2.58
C GLU A 87 10.48 -8.53 -2.90
N GLU A 88 9.69 -8.21 -3.91
CA GLU A 88 9.45 -6.83 -4.34
C GLU A 88 8.53 -6.06 -3.38
N PHE A 89 7.50 -6.72 -2.85
CA PHE A 89 6.46 -6.04 -2.05
C PHE A 89 6.64 -6.17 -0.55
N MET A 90 7.21 -7.24 -0.03
CA MET A 90 7.38 -7.39 1.42
C MET A 90 8.49 -6.49 1.98
N PRO A 91 8.45 -6.14 3.28
CA PRO A 91 9.53 -5.39 3.89
C PRO A 91 10.87 -6.11 3.74
N LYS A 92 11.94 -5.36 3.50
CA LYS A 92 13.28 -5.91 3.34
C LYS A 92 13.65 -6.83 4.52
N GLY A 93 14.03 -8.05 4.22
CA GLY A 93 14.39 -9.07 5.20
C GLY A 93 13.22 -9.90 5.73
N VAL A 94 11.98 -9.63 5.31
CA VAL A 94 10.81 -10.45 5.63
C VAL A 94 10.61 -11.49 4.54
N ASN A 95 11.31 -12.62 4.66
CA ASN A 95 11.08 -13.79 3.81
C ASN A 95 9.87 -14.61 4.29
N LYS A 96 9.47 -15.61 3.51
CA LYS A 96 8.32 -16.49 3.83
C LYS A 96 8.51 -17.24 5.16
N GLU A 97 9.73 -17.64 5.50
CA GLU A 97 10.04 -18.30 6.79
C GLU A 97 9.83 -17.35 7.98
N MET A 98 10.21 -16.09 7.82
CA MET A 98 9.96 -15.08 8.86
C MET A 98 8.46 -14.83 9.01
N PHE A 99 7.71 -14.76 7.91
CA PHE A 99 6.25 -14.62 7.94
C PHE A 99 5.59 -15.74 8.75
N GLU A 100 6.04 -17.00 8.61
CA GLU A 100 5.54 -18.13 9.38
C GLU A 100 5.62 -17.90 10.91
N LYS A 101 6.65 -17.18 11.38
CA LYS A 101 6.81 -16.81 12.80
C LYS A 101 5.82 -15.73 13.23
N PHE A 102 5.37 -14.89 12.30
CA PHE A 102 4.46 -13.79 12.57
C PHE A 102 2.99 -14.13 12.34
N LYS A 103 2.65 -15.16 11.57
CA LYS A 103 1.25 -15.53 11.28
C LYS A 103 0.39 -15.78 12.54
N LYS A 104 0.99 -16.21 13.65
CA LYS A 104 0.33 -16.40 14.93
C LYS A 104 -0.29 -15.13 15.55
N TYR A 105 0.09 -13.95 15.05
CA TYR A 105 -0.44 -12.67 15.51
C TYR A 105 -1.68 -12.21 14.73
N TYR A 106 -2.06 -12.96 13.70
CA TYR A 106 -3.25 -12.69 12.90
C TYR A 106 -4.38 -13.64 13.32
N ASP A 107 -5.60 -13.08 13.37
CA ASP A 107 -6.80 -13.89 13.55
C ASP A 107 -7.12 -14.61 12.23
N PRO A 108 -7.17 -15.97 12.20
CA PRO A 108 -7.38 -16.72 10.97
C PRO A 108 -8.74 -16.45 10.31
N ASP A 109 -9.79 -16.22 11.11
CA ASP A 109 -11.13 -15.99 10.59
C ASP A 109 -11.24 -14.59 9.98
N ILE A 110 -10.70 -13.59 10.68
CA ILE A 110 -10.64 -12.22 10.16
C ILE A 110 -9.80 -12.18 8.87
N PHE A 111 -8.68 -12.89 8.83
CA PHE A 111 -7.82 -12.96 7.64
C PHE A 111 -8.58 -13.57 6.45
N ARG A 112 -9.27 -14.69 6.67
CA ARG A 112 -10.04 -15.38 5.64
C ARG A 112 -11.16 -14.50 5.08
N GLU A 113 -11.94 -13.85 5.95
CA GLU A 113 -13.01 -12.96 5.52
C GLU A 113 -12.50 -11.72 4.78
N ALA A 114 -11.39 -11.13 5.23
CA ALA A 114 -10.74 -10.04 4.52
C ALA A 114 -10.22 -10.50 3.14
N GLY A 115 -9.58 -11.66 3.08
CA GLY A 115 -9.12 -12.29 1.84
C GLY A 115 -10.26 -12.51 0.85
N LYS A 116 -11.38 -13.05 1.31
CA LYS A 116 -12.58 -13.25 0.49
C LYS A 116 -13.08 -11.93 -0.11
N ARG A 117 -13.25 -10.89 0.71
CA ARG A 117 -13.71 -9.56 0.24
C ARG A 117 -12.76 -8.94 -0.77
N ILE A 118 -11.46 -9.03 -0.55
CA ILE A 118 -10.46 -8.51 -1.48
C ILE A 118 -10.52 -9.27 -2.81
N ARG A 119 -10.66 -10.60 -2.78
CA ARG A 119 -10.79 -11.43 -3.99
C ARG A 119 -12.08 -11.13 -4.75
N GLU A 120 -13.21 -10.99 -4.08
CA GLU A 120 -14.47 -10.58 -4.70
C GLU A 120 -14.32 -9.22 -5.41
N MET A 121 -13.58 -8.28 -4.82
CA MET A 121 -13.27 -7.01 -5.46
C MET A 121 -12.36 -7.19 -6.69
N ALA A 122 -11.37 -8.08 -6.63
CA ALA A 122 -10.50 -8.38 -7.77
C ALA A 122 -11.28 -9.02 -8.92
N HIS A 123 -12.07 -10.07 -8.66
CA HIS A 123 -12.88 -10.76 -9.70
C HIS A 123 -13.90 -9.87 -10.41
N THR A 124 -14.44 -8.90 -9.69
CA THR A 124 -15.38 -7.94 -10.30
C THR A 124 -14.68 -6.86 -11.10
N ALA A 125 -13.36 -6.68 -10.92
CA ALA A 125 -12.61 -5.59 -11.54
C ALA A 125 -12.59 -5.64 -13.06
N ASP A 126 -12.58 -6.83 -13.66
CA ASP A 126 -12.51 -6.99 -15.12
C ASP A 126 -13.73 -6.46 -15.87
N LYS A 127 -14.84 -6.26 -15.16
CA LYS A 127 -16.08 -5.68 -15.71
C LYS A 127 -16.09 -4.15 -15.70
N PHE A 128 -15.13 -3.52 -15.05
CA PHE A 128 -15.09 -2.08 -14.84
C PHE A 128 -14.14 -1.37 -15.78
N THR A 129 -14.40 -0.09 -15.99
CA THR A 129 -13.45 0.83 -16.63
C THR A 129 -12.15 0.93 -15.83
N ILE A 130 -11.09 1.42 -16.43
CA ILE A 130 -9.81 1.63 -15.75
C ILE A 130 -9.98 2.61 -14.59
N GLU A 131 -10.80 3.66 -14.77
CA GLU A 131 -11.11 4.65 -13.74
C GLU A 131 -11.77 3.99 -12.51
N GLU A 132 -12.78 3.18 -12.72
CA GLU A 132 -13.45 2.45 -11.64
C GLU A 132 -12.51 1.46 -10.93
N ARG A 133 -11.60 0.79 -11.67
CA ARG A 133 -10.57 -0.08 -11.09
C ARG A 133 -9.63 0.69 -10.16
N ILE A 134 -9.14 1.84 -10.62
CA ILE A 134 -8.23 2.70 -9.85
C ILE A 134 -8.90 3.19 -8.57
N GLU A 135 -10.16 3.62 -8.63
CA GLU A 135 -10.92 4.04 -7.45
C GLU A 135 -11.08 2.90 -6.43
N ARG A 136 -11.38 1.69 -6.89
CA ARG A 136 -11.54 0.51 -6.03
C ARG A 136 -10.22 0.09 -5.38
N ILE A 137 -9.13 0.05 -6.13
CA ILE A 137 -7.79 -0.22 -5.58
C ILE A 137 -7.43 0.85 -4.54
N SER A 138 -7.67 2.12 -4.85
CA SER A 138 -7.40 3.23 -3.94
C SER A 138 -8.24 3.14 -2.65
N ALA A 139 -9.50 2.69 -2.76
CA ALA A 139 -10.37 2.45 -1.61
C ALA A 139 -9.83 1.33 -0.72
N ILE A 140 -9.24 0.26 -1.29
CA ILE A 140 -8.57 -0.80 -0.51
C ILE A 140 -7.49 -0.19 0.38
N PHE A 141 -6.63 0.67 -0.16
CA PHE A 141 -5.59 1.33 0.63
C PHE A 141 -6.15 2.22 1.75
N ASN A 142 -7.29 2.86 1.53
CA ASN A 142 -7.94 3.70 2.54
C ASN A 142 -8.57 2.89 3.68
N THR A 143 -8.84 1.60 3.50
CA THR A 143 -9.40 0.73 4.55
C THR A 143 -8.34 0.30 5.58
N PHE A 144 -7.06 0.45 5.25
CA PHE A 144 -5.98 0.15 6.18
C PHE A 144 -5.88 1.21 7.26
N ARG A 145 -6.46 0.92 8.42
CA ARG A 145 -6.16 1.69 9.63
C ARG A 145 -4.74 1.33 10.06
N ASN A 146 -3.84 2.25 9.84
CA ASN A 146 -2.51 2.12 10.37
C ASN A 146 -2.56 2.12 11.90
N PRO A 147 -2.13 1.06 12.58
CA PRO A 147 -2.07 1.02 14.03
C PRO A 147 -1.04 2.01 14.61
N ASP A 148 -0.23 2.63 13.75
CA ASP A 148 0.82 3.56 14.15
C ASP A 148 0.73 4.90 13.42
N LYS A 149 0.94 5.96 14.19
CA LYS A 149 0.96 7.33 13.67
C LYS A 149 2.16 7.64 12.74
N GLU A 150 3.18 6.77 12.74
CA GLU A 150 4.44 7.02 12.02
C GLU A 150 4.44 6.54 10.56
N THR A 151 3.53 5.63 10.18
CA THR A 151 3.46 5.11 8.81
C THR A 151 2.14 5.54 8.16
N VAL A 152 2.04 6.77 7.75
CA VAL A 152 0.88 7.26 6.98
C VAL A 152 1.08 6.93 5.51
N LEU A 153 0.16 6.13 4.95
CA LEU A 153 0.06 6.01 3.49
C LEU A 153 -0.60 7.28 2.96
N THR A 154 -0.03 7.85 1.92
CA THR A 154 -0.60 9.05 1.29
C THR A 154 -1.92 8.67 0.63
N PRO A 155 -3.06 9.27 1.04
CA PRO A 155 -4.36 8.95 0.45
C PRO A 155 -4.43 9.34 -1.02
N TRP A 156 -5.23 8.62 -1.82
CA TRP A 156 -5.42 8.89 -3.25
C TRP A 156 -5.85 10.36 -3.53
N ARG A 157 -6.66 10.94 -2.64
CA ARG A 157 -7.03 12.35 -2.71
C ARG A 157 -5.81 13.28 -2.68
N VAL A 158 -4.87 13.03 -1.77
CA VAL A 158 -3.66 13.85 -1.61
C VAL A 158 -2.71 13.66 -2.78
N VAL A 159 -2.59 12.43 -3.31
CA VAL A 159 -1.83 12.17 -4.54
C VAL A 159 -2.39 12.97 -5.70
N ASN A 160 -3.70 12.94 -5.93
CA ASN A 160 -4.35 13.71 -6.99
C ASN A 160 -4.16 15.22 -6.82
N MET A 161 -4.31 15.72 -5.59
CA MET A 161 -4.08 17.14 -5.30
C MET A 161 -2.65 17.56 -5.63
N HIS A 162 -1.67 16.83 -5.10
CA HIS A 162 -0.26 17.13 -5.31
C HIS A 162 0.16 17.01 -6.78
N MET A 163 -0.21 15.88 -7.42
CA MET A 163 0.21 15.60 -8.79
C MET A 163 -0.48 16.53 -9.79
N SER A 164 -1.76 16.82 -9.62
CA SER A 164 -2.45 17.75 -10.52
C SER A 164 -1.94 19.18 -10.40
N ASP A 165 -1.52 19.60 -9.21
CA ASP A 165 -0.93 20.93 -9.01
C ASP A 165 0.48 21.05 -9.58
N CYS A 166 1.31 20.01 -9.43
CA CYS A 166 2.70 20.04 -9.88
C CYS A 166 2.87 19.68 -11.36
N LEU A 167 2.18 18.64 -11.82
CA LEU A 167 2.38 18.03 -13.14
C LEU A 167 1.17 18.21 -14.06
N GLY A 168 0.00 18.45 -13.50
CA GLY A 168 -1.26 18.41 -14.24
C GLY A 168 -1.71 17.00 -14.57
N GLY A 169 -2.40 16.84 -15.70
CA GLY A 169 -2.95 15.57 -16.17
C GLY A 169 -4.39 15.33 -15.74
N TRP A 170 -4.84 14.08 -15.85
CA TRP A 170 -6.18 13.66 -15.51
C TRP A 170 -6.31 13.42 -14.01
N CYS A 171 -7.12 14.25 -13.35
CA CYS A 171 -7.36 14.27 -11.91
C CYS A 171 -8.73 13.68 -11.58
N PHE A 172 -8.77 12.73 -10.65
CA PHE A 172 -10.00 12.02 -10.25
C PHE A 172 -10.91 12.82 -9.33
N TYR A 173 -10.49 13.99 -8.89
CA TYR A 173 -11.24 14.81 -7.93
C TYR A 173 -11.71 16.13 -8.54
N ASP A 174 -12.78 16.67 -7.97
CA ASP A 174 -13.27 18.01 -8.26
C ASP A 174 -12.21 19.09 -7.93
N LYS A 175 -12.52 20.35 -8.21
CA LYS A 175 -11.57 21.46 -7.98
C LYS A 175 -11.23 21.69 -6.52
N ASN A 176 -12.12 21.31 -5.63
CA ASN A 176 -11.95 21.46 -4.18
C ASN A 176 -11.35 20.19 -3.53
N PHE A 177 -11.17 19.13 -4.30
CA PHE A 177 -10.73 17.80 -3.83
C PHE A 177 -11.64 17.21 -2.74
N GLU A 178 -12.94 17.51 -2.79
CA GLU A 178 -13.91 16.98 -1.83
C GLU A 178 -14.59 15.72 -2.33
N HIS A 179 -14.84 15.63 -3.64
CA HIS A 179 -15.56 14.53 -4.25
C HIS A 179 -14.79 13.93 -5.43
N THR A 180 -14.91 12.61 -5.61
CA THR A 180 -14.44 11.92 -6.82
C THR A 180 -15.37 12.21 -8.00
N LEU A 181 -14.82 12.17 -9.20
CA LEU A 181 -15.54 12.41 -10.44
C LEU A 181 -15.64 11.09 -11.21
N ASP A 182 -16.81 10.77 -11.74
CA ASP A 182 -17.03 9.60 -12.62
C ASP A 182 -16.12 9.66 -13.86
N ILE A 183 -15.87 10.86 -14.36
CA ILE A 183 -14.92 11.13 -15.44
C ILE A 183 -13.86 12.10 -14.91
N PRO A 184 -12.60 11.68 -14.83
CA PRO A 184 -11.50 12.54 -14.39
C PRO A 184 -11.42 13.82 -15.22
N ARG A 185 -11.10 14.93 -14.56
CA ARG A 185 -10.90 16.24 -15.22
C ARG A 185 -9.45 16.44 -15.64
N TYR A 186 -9.25 17.04 -16.79
CA TYR A 186 -7.90 17.39 -17.26
C TYR A 186 -7.42 18.72 -16.67
N VAL A 187 -6.23 18.68 -16.05
CA VAL A 187 -5.53 19.86 -15.51
C VAL A 187 -4.30 20.10 -16.36
N ASN A 188 -4.19 21.30 -16.93
CA ASN A 188 -3.07 21.64 -17.81
C ASN A 188 -2.09 22.58 -17.10
N GLN A 189 -0.90 22.09 -16.82
CA GLN A 189 0.24 22.88 -16.29
C GLN A 189 1.23 23.26 -17.40
N GLY A 190 0.70 23.46 -18.60
CA GLY A 190 1.48 23.90 -19.78
C GLY A 190 2.51 22.87 -20.25
N LYS A 191 3.73 23.33 -20.46
CA LYS A 191 4.81 22.47 -20.99
C LYS A 191 5.13 21.26 -20.08
N VAL A 192 4.90 21.37 -18.79
CA VAL A 192 5.14 20.27 -17.85
C VAL A 192 4.20 19.11 -18.19
N THR A 193 2.89 19.36 -18.23
CA THR A 193 1.90 18.34 -18.53
C THR A 193 2.11 17.71 -19.91
N GLN A 194 2.44 18.52 -20.91
CA GLN A 194 2.63 18.07 -22.29
C GLN A 194 3.85 17.14 -22.46
N ASN A 195 4.87 17.27 -21.61
CA ASN A 195 6.12 16.54 -21.77
C ASN A 195 6.23 15.34 -20.84
N ILE A 196 5.52 15.31 -19.70
CA ILE A 196 5.76 14.31 -18.67
C ILE A 196 4.94 13.02 -18.87
N PHE A 197 3.72 13.14 -19.42
CA PHE A 197 2.83 11.98 -19.62
C PHE A 197 2.89 11.44 -21.05
N ARG A 198 4.06 11.43 -21.64
CA ARG A 198 4.27 10.85 -22.97
C ARG A 198 4.52 9.34 -22.87
N PRO A 199 4.19 8.56 -23.91
CA PRO A 199 4.43 7.11 -23.93
C PRO A 199 5.91 6.70 -23.80
N ASP A 200 6.83 7.63 -24.10
CA ASP A 200 8.29 7.44 -24.03
C ASP A 200 8.93 8.10 -22.79
N SER A 201 8.12 8.58 -21.85
CA SER A 201 8.61 9.19 -20.62
C SER A 201 9.07 8.14 -19.63
N HIS A 202 10.23 8.37 -19.03
CA HIS A 202 10.75 7.56 -17.93
C HIS A 202 10.72 8.39 -16.65
N ILE A 203 10.00 7.89 -15.64
CA ILE A 203 9.79 8.60 -14.38
C ILE A 203 10.31 7.72 -13.24
N LEU A 204 11.23 8.28 -12.45
CA LEU A 204 11.74 7.64 -11.25
C LEU A 204 11.01 8.18 -10.03
N GLU A 205 10.37 7.31 -9.28
CA GLU A 205 9.85 7.63 -7.96
C GLU A 205 10.73 7.00 -6.88
N ILE A 206 11.11 7.84 -5.91
CA ILE A 206 11.87 7.40 -4.75
C ILE A 206 10.90 7.26 -3.57
N ASN A 207 10.86 6.07 -2.94
CA ASN A 207 10.03 5.80 -1.77
C ASN A 207 8.52 5.65 -2.07
N SER A 208 8.21 4.84 -3.04
CA SER A 208 6.86 4.61 -3.61
C SER A 208 5.81 4.01 -2.65
N LYS A 209 6.14 3.60 -1.46
CA LYS A 209 5.28 3.00 -0.38
C LYS A 209 4.03 2.24 -0.85
N SER A 210 2.96 2.98 -1.22
CA SER A 210 1.67 2.42 -1.66
C SER A 210 1.55 2.28 -3.18
N GLY A 211 2.50 2.80 -3.96
CA GLY A 211 2.43 2.83 -5.41
C GLY A 211 1.40 3.80 -6.01
N LEU A 212 0.74 4.64 -5.21
CA LEU A 212 -0.32 5.52 -5.70
C LEU A 212 0.20 6.69 -6.54
N TYR A 213 1.42 7.16 -6.31
CA TYR A 213 2.07 8.14 -7.20
C TYR A 213 2.38 7.55 -8.58
N PRO A 214 3.05 6.38 -8.69
CA PRO A 214 3.20 5.68 -9.96
C PRO A 214 1.85 5.39 -10.63
N LEU A 215 0.83 5.00 -9.88
CA LEU A 215 -0.50 4.75 -10.42
C LEU A 215 -1.08 5.99 -11.12
N TYR A 216 -0.93 7.19 -10.52
CA TYR A 216 -1.34 8.44 -11.16
C TYR A 216 -0.59 8.69 -12.47
N VAL A 217 0.70 8.48 -12.48
CA VAL A 217 1.55 8.64 -13.68
C VAL A 217 1.16 7.66 -14.77
N THR A 218 1.10 6.37 -14.44
CA THR A 218 0.73 5.30 -15.38
C THR A 218 -0.65 5.56 -15.99
N TYR A 219 -1.61 5.96 -15.18
CA TYR A 219 -2.94 6.34 -15.66
C TYR A 219 -2.88 7.50 -16.66
N ASN A 220 -2.09 8.52 -16.39
CA ASN A 220 -1.96 9.67 -17.27
C ASN A 220 -1.25 9.34 -18.59
N ILE A 221 -0.26 8.45 -18.59
CA ILE A 221 0.36 7.92 -19.80
C ILE A 221 -0.65 7.08 -20.59
N TYR A 222 -1.41 6.22 -19.92
CA TYR A 222 -2.51 5.48 -20.55
C TYR A 222 -3.52 6.42 -21.22
N ARG A 223 -3.95 7.48 -20.53
CA ARG A 223 -4.90 8.46 -21.08
C ARG A 223 -4.33 9.15 -22.32
N SER A 224 -3.04 9.48 -22.35
CA SER A 224 -2.43 10.05 -23.55
C SER A 224 -2.49 9.10 -24.76
N ARG A 225 -2.33 7.79 -24.51
CA ARG A 225 -2.49 6.76 -25.55
C ARG A 225 -3.95 6.61 -26.02
N VAL A 226 -4.89 6.69 -25.08
CA VAL A 226 -6.33 6.66 -25.40
C VAL A 226 -6.74 7.86 -26.25
N GLU A 227 -6.30 9.06 -25.88
CA GLU A 227 -6.62 10.26 -26.66
C GLU A 227 -5.99 10.21 -28.08
N ALA A 228 -4.74 9.76 -28.20
CA ALA A 228 -4.11 9.55 -29.51
C ALA A 228 -4.84 8.47 -30.35
N ALA A 229 -5.34 7.42 -29.70
CA ALA A 229 -6.14 6.40 -30.38
C ALA A 229 -7.49 6.95 -30.86
N LYS A 230 -8.14 7.79 -30.05
CA LYS A 230 -9.41 8.48 -30.45
C LYS A 230 -9.20 9.41 -31.63
N GLU A 231 -8.13 10.19 -31.64
CA GLU A 231 -7.78 11.05 -32.77
C GLU A 231 -7.59 10.26 -34.06
N LYS A 232 -7.00 9.07 -33.96
CA LYS A 232 -6.68 8.25 -35.12
C LYS A 232 -7.84 7.38 -35.61
N TYR A 233 -8.62 6.81 -34.69
CA TYR A 233 -9.59 5.77 -34.98
C TYR A 233 -11.05 6.15 -34.64
N GLY A 234 -11.28 7.30 -34.01
CA GLY A 234 -12.58 7.71 -33.50
C GLY A 234 -12.84 7.15 -32.10
N GLU A 235 -13.88 6.32 -31.95
CA GLU A 235 -14.20 5.75 -30.64
C GLU A 235 -13.25 4.62 -30.23
N VAL A 236 -12.92 4.56 -28.94
CA VAL A 236 -12.12 3.50 -28.34
C VAL A 236 -13.06 2.57 -27.58
N SER A 237 -13.16 1.32 -28.02
CA SER A 237 -13.94 0.29 -27.33
C SER A 237 -13.33 -0.06 -25.96
N HIS A 238 -14.14 -0.63 -25.07
CA HIS A 238 -13.67 -1.09 -23.77
C HIS A 238 -12.49 -2.07 -23.88
N GLY A 239 -12.59 -3.08 -24.76
CA GLY A 239 -11.51 -4.05 -24.97
C GLY A 239 -10.23 -3.42 -25.49
N PHE A 240 -10.33 -2.41 -26.38
CA PHE A 240 -9.15 -1.69 -26.85
C PHE A 240 -8.55 -0.80 -25.77
N ALA A 241 -9.37 -0.14 -24.94
CA ALA A 241 -8.92 0.61 -23.78
C ALA A 241 -8.15 -0.28 -22.79
N MET A 242 -8.65 -1.50 -22.54
CA MET A 242 -7.96 -2.48 -21.70
C MET A 242 -6.59 -2.87 -22.27
N SER A 243 -6.52 -3.17 -23.57
CA SER A 243 -5.24 -3.50 -24.22
C SER A 243 -4.24 -2.34 -24.17
N LEU A 244 -4.70 -1.09 -24.25
CA LEU A 244 -3.84 0.09 -24.08
C LEU A 244 -3.34 0.23 -22.63
N TRP A 245 -4.17 -0.13 -21.67
CA TRP A 245 -3.78 -0.15 -20.26
C TRP A 245 -2.70 -1.20 -20.00
N ASP A 246 -2.91 -2.43 -20.44
CA ASP A 246 -1.95 -3.53 -20.28
C ASP A 246 -0.62 -3.18 -20.94
N ALA A 247 -0.64 -2.68 -22.18
CA ALA A 247 0.57 -2.21 -22.86
C ALA A 247 1.23 -1.02 -22.18
N THR A 248 0.50 -0.23 -21.40
CA THR A 248 1.08 0.87 -20.62
C THR A 248 1.81 0.34 -19.40
N ILE A 249 1.24 -0.66 -18.71
CA ILE A 249 1.89 -1.29 -17.54
C ILE A 249 3.16 -2.04 -17.95
N GLU A 250 3.12 -2.80 -19.06
CA GLU A 250 4.26 -3.58 -19.53
C GLU A 250 5.47 -2.73 -19.98
N ASN A 251 5.24 -1.48 -20.39
CA ASN A 251 6.27 -0.63 -21.00
C ASN A 251 6.71 0.55 -20.10
N ASN A 252 6.20 0.68 -18.88
CA ASN A 252 6.55 1.71 -17.92
C ASN A 252 6.85 1.14 -16.54
#